data_29956cd41162c1fca7e24e93c3986133
#
_entry.id   29956cd41162c1fca7e24e93c3986133
#
_cell.length_a   1.000
_cell.length_b   1.000
_cell.length_c   1.000
_cell.angle_alpha   90.00
_cell.angle_beta   90.00
_cell.angle_gamma   90.00
#
_symmetry.space_group_name_H-M   'P 1'
#
loop_
_entity.id
_entity.type
_entity.pdbx_description
1 polymer ?
#
loop_
_entity_poly.entity_id
_entity_poly.type
_entity_poly.pdbx_seq_one_letter_code
_entity_poly.pdbx_strand_id
1 'polypeptide(L)'
;AGEFSLYPDLSVEENLQFYASVFGTTVEEQMDMIRPVYKQLKPFGDRRAADLSGGMKQKLALSCALVHRPELLILDEPTTGVDAVSRRDFWDTLTQLSDEGLPVVVSTPYMDEASRCDRVALIQDGSILTVDAPEQIQRDYEWPLVAVRGPAHHRMLKALRSLDHGRSVFPFGDELHYSDARRDKGPAAVAEEVHAFLHEQGFDEAQVQPIEAGIEDVFMALGSEA
;
A
#
# COMPACT_ATOMS: atom_id res chain seq x y z
N ALA A 1 12.91 -10.23 -3.65
CA ALA A 1 13.09 -9.09 -2.76
C ALA A 1 14.40 -8.40 -3.16
N GLY A 2 14.28 -7.32 -3.92
CA GLY A 2 15.43 -6.53 -4.33
C GLY A 2 15.90 -5.67 -3.16
N GLU A 3 16.82 -6.17 -2.36
CA GLU A 3 17.60 -5.27 -1.53
C GLU A 3 18.37 -4.36 -2.49
N PHE A 4 18.12 -3.05 -2.44
CA PHE A 4 19.06 -2.07 -2.97
C PHE A 4 20.43 -2.43 -2.40
N SER A 5 21.39 -2.70 -3.27
CA SER A 5 22.70 -3.21 -2.87
C SER A 5 23.54 -2.12 -2.22
N LEU A 6 23.10 -1.66 -1.03
CA LEU A 6 23.95 -0.81 -0.21
C LEU A 6 25.16 -1.61 0.24
N TYR A 7 26.30 -0.97 0.28
CA TYR A 7 27.51 -1.53 0.87
C TYR A 7 27.42 -1.33 2.39
N PRO A 8 27.16 -2.40 3.17
CA PRO A 8 26.86 -2.29 4.60
C PRO A 8 28.05 -1.74 5.42
N ASP A 9 29.27 -1.99 4.97
CA ASP A 9 30.50 -1.56 5.65
C ASP A 9 30.90 -0.12 5.32
N LEU A 10 30.33 0.47 4.25
CA LEU A 10 30.53 1.85 3.89
C LEU A 10 29.58 2.77 4.67
N SER A 11 30.03 3.98 4.96
CA SER A 11 29.20 5.04 5.53
C SER A 11 28.12 5.52 4.55
N VAL A 12 27.21 6.35 5.02
CA VAL A 12 26.19 7.01 4.17
C VAL A 12 26.87 7.81 3.03
N GLU A 13 27.87 8.61 3.37
CA GLU A 13 28.60 9.42 2.38
C GLU A 13 29.41 8.56 1.42
N GLU A 14 30.08 7.55 1.91
CA GLU A 14 30.87 6.63 1.06
C GLU A 14 29.98 5.84 0.09
N ASN A 15 28.76 5.40 0.50
CA ASN A 15 27.80 4.78 -0.41
C ASN A 15 27.41 5.76 -1.53
N LEU A 16 27.06 6.99 -1.20
CA LEU A 16 26.68 8.01 -2.20
C LEU A 16 27.84 8.31 -3.16
N GLN A 17 29.06 8.49 -2.63
CA GLN A 17 30.26 8.74 -3.43
C GLN A 17 30.58 7.57 -4.36
N PHE A 18 30.42 6.35 -3.85
CA PHE A 18 30.62 5.15 -4.67
C PHE A 18 29.67 5.14 -5.86
N TYR A 19 28.36 5.30 -5.64
CA TYR A 19 27.40 5.30 -6.74
C TYR A 19 27.60 6.50 -7.68
N ALA A 20 27.88 7.69 -7.18
CA ALA A 20 28.21 8.84 -8.02
C ALA A 20 29.41 8.54 -8.93
N SER A 21 30.48 7.93 -8.39
CA SER A 21 31.67 7.58 -9.16
C SER A 21 31.40 6.54 -10.26
N VAL A 22 30.54 5.55 -9.97
CA VAL A 22 30.14 4.53 -10.96
C VAL A 22 29.45 5.15 -12.17
N PHE A 23 28.66 6.19 -11.95
CA PHE A 23 27.95 6.92 -13.02
C PHE A 23 28.71 8.12 -13.56
N GLY A 24 29.98 8.33 -13.16
CA GLY A 24 30.84 9.40 -13.68
C GLY A 24 30.43 10.81 -13.26
N THR A 25 29.80 10.95 -12.10
CA THR A 25 29.36 12.22 -11.51
C THR A 25 29.87 12.37 -10.07
N THR A 26 29.49 13.44 -9.39
CA THR A 26 29.79 13.68 -7.98
C THR A 26 28.51 13.92 -7.19
N VAL A 27 28.57 13.71 -5.87
CA VAL A 27 27.42 13.97 -4.96
C VAL A 27 27.04 15.45 -4.99
N GLU A 28 28.05 16.35 -5.08
CA GLU A 28 27.87 17.79 -5.14
C GLU A 28 27.09 18.22 -6.39
N GLU A 29 27.43 17.67 -7.56
CA GLU A 29 26.75 17.94 -8.83
C GLU A 29 25.29 17.48 -8.82
N GLN A 30 24.97 16.47 -8.05
CA GLN A 30 23.62 15.88 -7.98
C GLN A 30 22.84 16.27 -6.73
N MET A 31 23.39 17.19 -5.93
CA MET A 31 22.82 17.56 -4.64
C MET A 31 21.38 18.09 -4.74
N ASP A 32 21.02 18.78 -5.80
CA ASP A 32 19.66 19.26 -6.04
C ASP A 32 18.66 18.09 -6.16
N MET A 33 19.04 17.02 -6.87
CA MET A 33 18.20 15.85 -7.08
C MET A 33 18.06 14.98 -5.83
N ILE A 34 19.12 14.78 -5.06
CA ILE A 34 19.11 13.91 -3.88
C ILE A 34 18.70 14.63 -2.60
N ARG A 35 18.68 15.96 -2.58
CA ARG A 35 18.42 16.78 -1.38
C ARG A 35 17.12 16.42 -0.65
N PRO A 36 15.98 16.18 -1.31
CA PRO A 36 14.72 15.85 -0.63
C PRO A 36 14.87 14.67 0.31
N VAL A 37 15.65 13.67 -0.11
CA VAL A 37 15.88 12.41 0.63
C VAL A 37 17.08 12.56 1.57
N TYR A 38 18.21 13.06 1.05
CA TYR A 38 19.49 13.11 1.76
C TYR A 38 19.49 14.03 2.98
N LYS A 39 18.67 15.09 2.98
CA LYS A 39 18.54 16.03 4.10
C LYS A 39 18.37 15.34 5.45
N GLN A 40 17.62 14.25 5.50
CA GLN A 40 17.37 13.49 6.72
C GLN A 40 18.54 12.56 7.09
N LEU A 41 19.37 12.18 6.13
CA LEU A 41 20.54 11.32 6.32
C LEU A 41 21.82 12.10 6.66
N LYS A 42 21.89 13.37 6.25
CA LYS A 42 23.07 14.22 6.42
C LYS A 42 23.67 14.20 7.84
N PRO A 43 22.89 14.23 8.94
CA PRO A 43 23.43 14.16 10.30
C PRO A 43 24.13 12.82 10.63
N PHE A 44 23.96 11.82 9.78
CA PHE A 44 24.47 10.47 9.93
C PHE A 44 25.48 10.09 8.83
N GLY A 45 26.06 11.09 8.14
CA GLY A 45 26.95 10.90 7.00
C GLY A 45 28.08 9.89 7.23
N ASP A 46 28.70 9.94 8.39
CA ASP A 46 29.81 9.06 8.79
C ASP A 46 29.37 7.68 9.33
N ARG A 47 28.03 7.47 9.50
CA ARG A 47 27.51 6.20 10.03
C ARG A 47 27.51 5.13 8.94
N ARG A 48 27.93 3.91 9.28
CA ARG A 48 27.87 2.77 8.36
C ARG A 48 26.44 2.43 7.98
N ALA A 49 26.21 2.00 6.75
CA ALA A 49 24.89 1.59 6.28
C ALA A 49 24.35 0.39 7.10
N ALA A 50 25.20 -0.51 7.57
CA ALA A 50 24.82 -1.60 8.47
C ALA A 50 24.09 -1.10 9.73
N ASP A 51 24.53 0.03 10.30
CA ASP A 51 24.08 0.58 11.58
C ASP A 51 22.87 1.54 11.46
N LEU A 52 22.31 1.69 10.24
CA LEU A 52 21.13 2.48 9.99
C LEU A 52 19.85 1.71 10.31
N SER A 53 18.78 2.43 10.71
CA SER A 53 17.44 1.84 10.78
C SER A 53 16.93 1.44 9.38
N GLY A 54 15.90 0.58 9.32
CA GLY A 54 15.30 0.15 8.04
C GLY A 54 14.89 1.34 7.16
N GLY A 55 14.16 2.30 7.71
CA GLY A 55 13.74 3.50 6.97
C GLY A 55 14.93 4.38 6.52
N MET A 56 16.00 4.47 7.31
CA MET A 56 17.21 5.18 6.89
C MET A 56 17.94 4.44 5.76
N LYS A 57 17.98 3.11 5.78
CA LYS A 57 18.55 2.30 4.68
C LYS A 57 17.77 2.53 3.38
N GLN A 58 16.45 2.55 3.44
CA GLN A 58 15.61 2.83 2.27
C GLN A 58 15.85 4.24 1.71
N LYS A 59 15.96 5.25 2.57
CA LYS A 59 16.30 6.62 2.14
C LYS A 59 17.69 6.70 1.53
N LEU A 60 18.69 6.01 2.08
CA LEU A 60 20.02 5.94 1.49
C LEU A 60 20.00 5.27 0.12
N ALA A 61 19.30 4.14 0.02
CA ALA A 61 19.14 3.42 -1.24
C ALA A 61 18.47 4.28 -2.32
N LEU A 62 17.41 4.99 -1.96
CA LEU A 62 16.75 5.94 -2.85
C LEU A 62 17.70 7.08 -3.26
N SER A 63 18.47 7.65 -2.32
CA SER A 63 19.47 8.67 -2.64
C SER A 63 20.53 8.17 -3.62
N CYS A 64 21.01 6.94 -3.44
CA CYS A 64 21.95 6.30 -4.36
C CYS A 64 21.34 6.06 -5.76
N ALA A 65 20.04 5.70 -5.81
CA ALA A 65 19.34 5.53 -7.09
C ALA A 65 19.09 6.87 -7.82
N LEU A 66 18.99 7.97 -7.10
CA LEU A 66 18.77 9.30 -7.69
C LEU A 66 20.05 9.99 -8.17
N VAL A 67 21.22 9.56 -7.69
CA VAL A 67 22.50 10.24 -7.95
C VAL A 67 22.89 10.32 -9.43
N HIS A 68 22.32 9.46 -10.29
CA HIS A 68 22.58 9.49 -11.74
C HIS A 68 21.46 10.13 -12.56
N ARG A 69 20.51 10.82 -11.91
CA ARG A 69 19.35 11.49 -12.53
C ARG A 69 18.54 10.55 -13.45
N PRO A 70 17.93 9.50 -12.91
CA PRO A 70 17.17 8.55 -13.72
C PRO A 70 15.99 9.24 -14.42
N GLU A 71 15.66 8.81 -15.64
CA GLU A 71 14.45 9.23 -16.36
C GLU A 71 13.20 8.49 -15.86
N LEU A 72 13.39 7.37 -15.16
CA LEU A 72 12.34 6.54 -14.57
C LEU A 72 12.91 5.87 -13.32
N LEU A 73 12.17 5.93 -12.22
CA LEU A 73 12.49 5.25 -10.97
C LEU A 73 11.60 4.00 -10.84
N ILE A 74 12.20 2.83 -10.68
CA ILE A 74 11.50 1.56 -10.45
C ILE A 74 11.89 1.02 -9.08
N LEU A 75 10.90 0.83 -8.22
CA LEU A 75 11.08 0.38 -6.84
C LEU A 75 10.27 -0.90 -6.60
N ASP A 76 10.94 -1.94 -6.12
CA ASP A 76 10.30 -3.21 -5.79
C ASP A 76 10.17 -3.35 -4.28
N GLU A 77 8.92 -3.30 -3.78
CA GLU A 77 8.53 -3.37 -2.37
C GLU A 77 9.39 -2.48 -1.45
N PRO A 78 9.57 -1.18 -1.74
CA PRO A 78 10.60 -0.36 -1.09
C PRO A 78 10.34 -0.11 0.41
N THR A 79 9.15 -0.38 0.91
CA THR A 79 8.73 -0.12 2.29
C THR A 79 8.51 -1.38 3.12
N THR A 80 8.77 -2.55 2.55
CA THR A 80 8.65 -3.83 3.26
C THR A 80 9.62 -3.88 4.45
N GLY A 81 9.07 -4.15 5.65
CA GLY A 81 9.86 -4.18 6.90
C GLY A 81 10.20 -2.80 7.48
N VAL A 82 9.64 -1.72 6.95
CA VAL A 82 9.80 -0.35 7.45
C VAL A 82 8.65 0.00 8.39
N ASP A 83 8.94 0.71 9.48
CA ASP A 83 7.91 1.21 10.41
C ASP A 83 6.96 2.21 9.76
N ALA A 84 5.75 2.35 10.31
CA ALA A 84 4.67 3.14 9.70
C ALA A 84 5.02 4.64 9.52
N VAL A 85 5.83 5.21 10.42
CA VAL A 85 6.23 6.63 10.33
C VAL A 85 7.24 6.81 9.19
N SER A 86 8.29 5.98 9.18
CA SER A 86 9.30 5.99 8.12
C SER A 86 8.71 5.67 6.74
N ARG A 87 7.70 4.79 6.69
CA ARG A 87 6.97 4.45 5.47
C ARG A 87 6.21 5.66 4.92
N ARG A 88 5.48 6.38 5.75
CA ARG A 88 4.80 7.62 5.36
C ARG A 88 5.77 8.66 4.79
N ASP A 89 6.84 8.94 5.51
CA ASP A 89 7.88 9.89 5.08
C ASP A 89 8.51 9.50 3.74
N PHE A 90 8.70 8.19 3.51
CA PHE A 90 9.24 7.68 2.25
C PHE A 90 8.28 7.95 1.10
N TRP A 91 7.00 7.65 1.27
CA TRP A 91 5.97 7.92 0.27
C TRP A 91 5.78 9.42 -0.01
N ASP A 92 5.83 10.27 1.02
CA ASP A 92 5.79 11.73 0.84
C ASP A 92 6.96 12.21 -0.03
N THR A 93 8.13 11.58 0.13
CA THR A 93 9.29 11.86 -0.72
C THR A 93 9.08 11.38 -2.17
N LEU A 94 8.50 10.20 -2.38
CA LEU A 94 8.19 9.69 -3.74
C LEU A 94 7.16 10.58 -4.44
N THR A 95 6.12 11.02 -3.72
CA THR A 95 5.12 11.97 -4.25
C THR A 95 5.80 13.27 -4.70
N GLN A 96 6.68 13.84 -3.85
CA GLN A 96 7.43 15.06 -4.22
C GLN A 96 8.26 14.85 -5.49
N LEU A 97 8.98 13.73 -5.62
CA LEU A 97 9.78 13.44 -6.81
C LEU A 97 8.92 13.29 -8.07
N SER A 98 7.73 12.68 -7.93
CA SER A 98 6.76 12.56 -9.03
C SER A 98 6.22 13.93 -9.47
N ASP A 99 5.87 14.80 -8.51
CA ASP A 99 5.41 16.17 -8.76
C ASP A 99 6.49 17.03 -9.43
N GLU A 100 7.76 16.76 -9.15
CA GLU A 100 8.91 17.40 -9.80
C GLU A 100 9.20 16.83 -11.21
N GLY A 101 8.41 15.84 -11.67
CA GLY A 101 8.43 15.31 -13.02
C GLY A 101 9.25 14.02 -13.21
N LEU A 102 9.66 13.35 -12.14
CA LEU A 102 10.29 12.04 -12.20
C LEU A 102 9.20 10.94 -12.18
N PRO A 103 8.97 10.18 -13.27
CA PRO A 103 8.07 9.05 -13.25
C PRO A 103 8.55 7.98 -12.26
N VAL A 104 7.62 7.48 -11.42
CA VAL A 104 7.93 6.46 -10.41
C VAL A 104 7.01 5.26 -10.59
N VAL A 105 7.58 4.07 -10.67
CA VAL A 105 6.86 2.79 -10.67
C VAL A 105 7.22 2.05 -9.39
N VAL A 106 6.20 1.67 -8.61
CA VAL A 106 6.40 0.97 -7.33
C VAL A 106 5.60 -0.32 -7.34
N SER A 107 6.21 -1.45 -6.97
CA SER A 107 5.47 -2.61 -6.52
C SER A 107 5.26 -2.53 -5.01
N THR A 108 4.08 -2.88 -4.53
CA THR A 108 3.77 -2.92 -3.09
C THR A 108 2.66 -3.93 -2.79
N PRO A 109 2.76 -4.68 -1.67
CA PRO A 109 1.66 -5.50 -1.19
C PRO A 109 0.65 -4.70 -0.33
N TYR A 110 0.88 -3.42 -0.08
CA TYR A 110 0.08 -2.58 0.80
C TYR A 110 -0.91 -1.73 0.01
N MET A 111 -2.21 -1.96 0.20
CA MET A 111 -3.27 -1.26 -0.54
C MET A 111 -3.41 0.22 -0.15
N ASP A 112 -3.04 0.57 1.08
CA ASP A 112 -2.96 1.97 1.52
C ASP A 112 -1.88 2.76 0.76
N GLU A 113 -0.82 2.10 0.33
CA GLU A 113 0.21 2.68 -0.54
C GLU A 113 -0.27 2.80 -1.99
N ALA A 114 -0.94 1.77 -2.50
CA ALA A 114 -1.54 1.79 -3.83
C ALA A 114 -2.52 2.97 -4.00
N SER A 115 -3.28 3.30 -2.96
CA SER A 115 -4.20 4.45 -2.96
C SER A 115 -3.51 5.82 -3.09
N ARG A 116 -2.19 5.89 -2.98
CA ARG A 116 -1.39 7.13 -3.15
C ARG A 116 -0.85 7.32 -4.57
N CYS A 117 -1.05 6.34 -5.44
CA CYS A 117 -0.55 6.37 -6.81
C CYS A 117 -1.58 7.00 -7.76
N ASP A 118 -1.11 7.63 -8.84
CA ASP A 118 -2.00 8.15 -9.89
C ASP A 118 -2.69 7.02 -10.66
N ARG A 119 -2.02 5.89 -10.82
CA ARG A 119 -2.53 4.67 -11.47
C ARG A 119 -2.04 3.42 -10.75
N VAL A 120 -2.92 2.43 -10.68
CA VAL A 120 -2.64 1.14 -10.04
C VAL A 120 -2.92 0.01 -11.02
N ALA A 121 -2.01 -0.96 -11.08
CA ALA A 121 -2.25 -2.25 -11.71
C ALA A 121 -2.43 -3.29 -10.59
N LEU A 122 -3.61 -3.86 -10.43
CA LEU A 122 -3.84 -4.99 -9.52
C LEU A 122 -3.40 -6.28 -10.22
N ILE A 123 -2.52 -7.02 -9.55
CA ILE A 123 -1.89 -8.23 -10.12
C ILE A 123 -2.12 -9.40 -9.18
N GLN A 124 -2.56 -10.53 -9.73
CA GLN A 124 -2.69 -11.80 -9.00
C GLN A 124 -2.30 -12.96 -9.92
N ASP A 125 -1.57 -13.93 -9.38
CA ASP A 125 -1.15 -15.16 -10.07
C ASP A 125 -0.51 -14.91 -11.44
N GLY A 126 0.25 -13.80 -11.57
CA GLY A 126 0.93 -13.41 -12.81
C GLY A 126 0.03 -12.74 -13.86
N SER A 127 -1.24 -12.47 -13.53
CA SER A 127 -2.21 -11.82 -14.41
C SER A 127 -2.56 -10.43 -13.88
N ILE A 128 -2.73 -9.46 -14.79
CA ILE A 128 -3.26 -8.14 -14.46
C ILE A 128 -4.78 -8.25 -14.39
N LEU A 129 -5.37 -7.94 -13.22
CA LEU A 129 -6.80 -7.94 -13.01
C LEU A 129 -7.45 -6.66 -13.55
N THR A 130 -6.86 -5.51 -13.25
CA THR A 130 -7.30 -4.19 -13.73
C THR A 130 -6.17 -3.18 -13.67
N VAL A 131 -6.29 -2.10 -14.46
CA VAL A 131 -5.34 -0.96 -14.45
C VAL A 131 -6.12 0.33 -14.58
N ASP A 132 -6.22 1.11 -13.50
CA ASP A 132 -6.85 2.44 -13.54
C ASP A 132 -6.37 3.32 -12.37
N ALA A 133 -6.93 4.54 -12.26
CA ALA A 133 -6.78 5.36 -11.07
C ALA A 133 -7.45 4.67 -9.87
N PRO A 134 -6.87 4.80 -8.65
CA PRO A 134 -7.42 4.21 -7.44
C PRO A 134 -8.90 4.46 -7.24
N GLU A 135 -9.34 5.71 -7.41
CA GLU A 135 -10.74 6.12 -7.22
C GLU A 135 -11.66 5.51 -8.29
N GLN A 136 -11.14 5.26 -9.51
CA GLN A 136 -11.94 4.62 -10.56
C GLN A 136 -12.12 3.14 -10.26
N ILE A 137 -11.05 2.46 -9.84
CA ILE A 137 -11.10 1.05 -9.41
C ILE A 137 -12.14 0.87 -8.30
N GLN A 138 -12.20 1.80 -7.33
CA GLN A 138 -13.18 1.76 -6.24
C GLN A 138 -14.60 2.01 -6.71
N ARG A 139 -14.82 2.98 -7.62
CA ARG A 139 -16.15 3.31 -8.18
C ARG A 139 -16.72 2.21 -9.04
N ASP A 140 -15.88 1.42 -9.69
CA ASP A 140 -16.29 0.30 -10.53
C ASP A 140 -16.75 -0.91 -9.71
N TYR A 141 -16.64 -0.83 -8.37
CA TYR A 141 -17.20 -1.85 -7.48
C TYR A 141 -18.71 -1.68 -7.34
N GLU A 142 -19.47 -2.54 -8.03
CA GLU A 142 -20.93 -2.40 -8.17
C GLU A 142 -21.74 -3.09 -7.07
N TRP A 143 -21.09 -3.80 -6.15
CA TRP A 143 -21.78 -4.61 -5.16
C TRP A 143 -22.03 -3.84 -3.86
N PRO A 144 -23.22 -3.95 -3.24
CA PRO A 144 -23.44 -3.40 -1.91
C PRO A 144 -22.44 -3.98 -0.90
N LEU A 145 -21.80 -3.09 -0.14
CA LEU A 145 -20.78 -3.45 0.82
C LEU A 145 -21.12 -2.90 2.20
N VAL A 146 -20.96 -3.73 3.23
CA VAL A 146 -21.17 -3.33 4.60
C VAL A 146 -20.03 -3.83 5.49
N ALA A 147 -19.63 -3.00 6.45
CA ALA A 147 -18.70 -3.37 7.51
C ALA A 147 -19.47 -3.90 8.72
N VAL A 148 -19.00 -4.99 9.27
CA VAL A 148 -19.57 -5.66 10.45
C VAL A 148 -18.53 -5.74 11.54
N ARG A 149 -18.79 -5.12 12.70
CA ARG A 149 -17.95 -5.15 13.90
C ARG A 149 -18.63 -5.91 15.03
N GLY A 150 -17.86 -6.57 15.88
CA GLY A 150 -18.37 -7.20 17.09
C GLY A 150 -17.38 -8.18 17.73
N PRO A 151 -17.62 -8.57 18.99
CA PRO A 151 -16.64 -9.33 19.79
C PRO A 151 -16.44 -10.77 19.33
N ALA A 152 -17.38 -11.36 18.59
CA ALA A 152 -17.36 -12.75 18.16
C ALA A 152 -16.96 -12.93 16.69
N HIS A 153 -15.90 -12.22 16.24
CA HIS A 153 -15.46 -12.08 14.86
C HIS A 153 -15.50 -13.39 14.03
N HIS A 154 -14.86 -14.45 14.50
CA HIS A 154 -14.84 -15.73 13.78
C HIS A 154 -16.23 -16.38 13.65
N ARG A 155 -17.07 -16.27 14.69
CA ARG A 155 -18.43 -16.80 14.66
C ARG A 155 -19.33 -16.00 13.72
N MET A 156 -19.20 -14.66 13.73
CA MET A 156 -19.91 -13.78 12.81
C MET A 156 -19.50 -14.04 11.36
N LEU A 157 -18.19 -14.21 11.09
CA LEU A 157 -17.69 -14.60 9.76
C LEU A 157 -18.37 -15.86 9.23
N LYS A 158 -18.49 -16.90 10.09
CA LYS A 158 -19.14 -18.14 9.73
C LYS A 158 -20.66 -17.98 9.49
N ALA A 159 -21.32 -17.17 10.32
CA ALA A 159 -22.75 -16.86 10.16
C ALA A 159 -22.99 -16.07 8.86
N LEU A 160 -22.22 -15.02 8.61
CA LEU A 160 -22.36 -14.20 7.39
C LEU A 160 -22.16 -15.01 6.10
N ARG A 161 -21.24 -15.97 6.12
CA ARG A 161 -21.04 -16.90 4.98
C ARG A 161 -22.21 -17.83 4.70
N SER A 162 -23.16 -17.97 5.63
CA SER A 162 -24.37 -18.76 5.44
C SER A 162 -25.56 -17.97 4.92
N LEU A 163 -25.42 -16.67 4.70
CA LEU A 163 -26.46 -15.85 4.08
C LEU A 163 -26.61 -16.20 2.60
N ASP A 164 -27.84 -16.46 2.15
CA ASP A 164 -28.15 -16.90 0.79
C ASP A 164 -27.73 -15.89 -0.29
N HIS A 165 -27.71 -14.61 0.05
CA HIS A 165 -27.33 -13.53 -0.85
C HIS A 165 -25.90 -13.01 -0.63
N GLY A 166 -25.12 -13.66 0.23
CA GLY A 166 -23.72 -13.32 0.46
C GLY A 166 -22.88 -13.63 -0.78
N ARG A 167 -22.27 -12.61 -1.37
CA ARG A 167 -21.29 -12.76 -2.43
C ARG A 167 -19.93 -13.12 -1.85
N SER A 168 -19.49 -12.35 -0.87
CA SER A 168 -18.20 -12.56 -0.19
C SER A 168 -18.21 -12.00 1.22
N VAL A 169 -17.37 -12.58 2.09
CA VAL A 169 -17.08 -12.06 3.42
C VAL A 169 -15.61 -12.19 3.69
N PHE A 170 -14.95 -11.06 3.88
CA PHE A 170 -13.52 -10.99 4.15
C PHE A 170 -13.24 -10.29 5.48
N PRO A 171 -12.24 -10.73 6.25
CA PRO A 171 -11.78 -10.03 7.44
C PRO A 171 -10.84 -8.88 7.08
N PHE A 172 -11.09 -7.70 7.68
CA PHE A 172 -10.29 -6.49 7.56
C PHE A 172 -9.97 -5.95 8.96
N GLY A 173 -8.84 -6.35 9.52
CA GLY A 173 -8.46 -5.99 10.88
C GLY A 173 -9.50 -6.48 11.91
N ASP A 174 -10.20 -5.53 12.54
CA ASP A 174 -11.26 -5.78 13.53
C ASP A 174 -12.67 -5.79 12.95
N GLU A 175 -12.81 -5.67 11.63
CA GLU A 175 -14.07 -5.69 10.90
C GLU A 175 -14.18 -6.87 9.96
N LEU A 176 -15.42 -7.20 9.58
CA LEU A 176 -15.74 -8.09 8.47
C LEU A 176 -16.42 -7.26 7.38
N HIS A 177 -15.91 -7.31 6.17
CA HIS A 177 -16.58 -6.73 5.03
C HIS A 177 -17.45 -7.78 4.34
N TYR A 178 -18.75 -7.55 4.37
CA TYR A 178 -19.74 -8.39 3.69
C TYR A 178 -20.21 -7.70 2.42
N SER A 179 -20.14 -8.41 1.30
CA SER A 179 -20.65 -7.99 0.02
C SER A 179 -21.89 -8.80 -0.36
N ASP A 180 -22.95 -8.12 -0.78
CA ASP A 180 -24.21 -8.75 -1.21
C ASP A 180 -24.23 -8.95 -2.73
N ALA A 181 -24.76 -10.09 -3.19
CA ALA A 181 -24.85 -10.42 -4.61
C ALA A 181 -25.94 -9.64 -5.36
N ARG A 182 -26.85 -9.00 -4.65
CA ARG A 182 -27.98 -8.25 -5.23
C ARG A 182 -27.60 -6.80 -5.50
N ARG A 183 -27.17 -6.48 -6.71
CA ARG A 183 -26.76 -5.13 -7.14
C ARG A 183 -27.88 -4.09 -7.08
N ASP A 184 -29.13 -4.51 -7.11
CA ASP A 184 -30.32 -3.65 -7.04
C ASP A 184 -30.65 -3.19 -5.62
N LYS A 185 -30.01 -3.79 -4.60
CA LYS A 185 -30.15 -3.39 -3.20
C LYS A 185 -29.22 -2.23 -2.86
N GLY A 186 -29.73 -1.25 -2.15
CA GLY A 186 -28.87 -0.21 -1.58
C GLY A 186 -28.05 -0.71 -0.39
N PRO A 187 -26.80 -0.23 -0.17
CA PRO A 187 -25.97 -0.69 0.95
C PRO A 187 -26.63 -0.50 2.33
N ALA A 188 -27.47 0.54 2.52
CA ALA A 188 -28.20 0.77 3.75
C ALA A 188 -29.25 -0.34 4.03
N ALA A 189 -29.97 -0.77 2.99
CA ALA A 189 -30.95 -1.86 3.15
C ALA A 189 -30.24 -3.19 3.44
N VAL A 190 -29.09 -3.44 2.83
CA VAL A 190 -28.24 -4.61 3.13
C VAL A 190 -27.75 -4.56 4.58
N ALA A 191 -27.34 -3.39 5.06
CA ALA A 191 -26.89 -3.22 6.45
C ALA A 191 -28.00 -3.57 7.46
N GLU A 192 -29.25 -3.15 7.21
CA GLU A 192 -30.40 -3.49 8.05
C GLU A 192 -30.71 -5.00 8.04
N GLU A 193 -30.68 -5.64 6.86
CA GLU A 193 -30.90 -7.09 6.72
C GLU A 193 -29.81 -7.89 7.43
N VAL A 194 -28.54 -7.52 7.25
CA VAL A 194 -27.39 -8.19 7.89
C VAL A 194 -27.44 -8.01 9.41
N HIS A 195 -27.80 -6.80 9.89
CA HIS A 195 -27.93 -6.54 11.32
C HIS A 195 -29.05 -7.39 11.94
N ALA A 196 -30.23 -7.44 11.31
CA ALA A 196 -31.35 -8.26 11.76
C ALA A 196 -30.96 -9.75 11.81
N PHE A 197 -30.33 -10.25 10.77
CA PHE A 197 -29.85 -11.63 10.73
C PHE A 197 -28.86 -11.93 11.86
N LEU A 198 -27.87 -11.06 12.09
CA LEU A 198 -26.90 -11.27 13.18
C LEU A 198 -27.56 -11.25 14.56
N HIS A 199 -28.54 -10.37 14.77
CA HIS A 199 -29.32 -10.33 16.00
C HIS A 199 -30.10 -11.66 16.23
N GLU A 200 -30.74 -12.19 15.19
CA GLU A 200 -31.42 -13.51 15.25
C GLU A 200 -30.44 -14.65 15.57
N GLN A 201 -29.19 -14.54 15.17
CA GLN A 201 -28.14 -15.51 15.48
C GLN A 201 -27.49 -15.28 16.89
N GLY A 202 -28.02 -14.33 17.67
CA GLY A 202 -27.54 -14.03 19.03
C GLY A 202 -26.26 -13.16 19.07
N PHE A 203 -26.01 -12.36 18.06
CA PHE A 203 -24.91 -11.38 18.03
C PHE A 203 -25.44 -9.96 18.33
N ASP A 204 -25.98 -9.74 19.53
CA ASP A 204 -26.66 -8.50 19.92
C ASP A 204 -25.74 -7.27 19.93
N GLU A 205 -24.43 -7.46 20.07
CA GLU A 205 -23.42 -6.38 20.07
C GLU A 205 -22.86 -6.11 18.65
N ALA A 206 -23.37 -6.78 17.61
CA ALA A 206 -22.92 -6.56 16.26
C ALA A 206 -23.32 -5.17 15.76
N GLN A 207 -22.37 -4.44 15.22
CA GLN A 207 -22.59 -3.17 14.55
C GLN A 207 -22.41 -3.38 13.04
N VAL A 208 -23.38 -2.92 12.27
CA VAL A 208 -23.37 -3.04 10.81
C VAL A 208 -23.57 -1.66 10.20
N GLN A 209 -22.70 -1.28 9.30
CA GLN A 209 -22.79 0.00 8.62
C GLN A 209 -22.46 -0.14 7.13
N PRO A 210 -23.14 0.62 6.25
CA PRO A 210 -22.76 0.67 4.85
C PRO A 210 -21.40 1.37 4.72
N ILE A 211 -20.58 0.87 3.80
CA ILE A 211 -19.27 1.46 3.47
C ILE A 211 -19.09 1.54 1.96
N GLU A 212 -18.18 2.41 1.52
CA GLU A 212 -17.66 2.41 0.16
C GLU A 212 -16.50 1.40 0.05
N ALA A 213 -16.35 0.80 -1.13
CA ALA A 213 -15.28 -0.16 -1.34
C ALA A 213 -13.91 0.53 -1.37
N GLY A 214 -12.94 -0.04 -0.64
CA GLY A 214 -11.54 0.28 -0.79
C GLY A 214 -10.90 -0.53 -1.93
N ILE A 215 -9.64 -0.19 -2.31
CA ILE A 215 -8.88 -0.98 -3.30
C ILE A 215 -8.76 -2.44 -2.87
N GLU A 216 -8.59 -2.68 -1.58
CA GLU A 216 -8.46 -4.03 -1.03
C GLU A 216 -9.74 -4.86 -1.22
N ASP A 217 -10.93 -4.25 -1.04
CA ASP A 217 -12.21 -4.90 -1.32
C ASP A 217 -12.32 -5.31 -2.79
N VAL A 218 -11.94 -4.41 -3.70
CA VAL A 218 -11.93 -4.68 -5.14
C VAL A 218 -10.94 -5.80 -5.48
N PHE A 219 -9.73 -5.74 -4.93
CA PHE A 219 -8.71 -6.76 -5.14
C PHE A 219 -9.20 -8.15 -4.70
N MET A 220 -9.76 -8.24 -3.49
CA MET A 220 -10.31 -9.50 -2.97
C MET A 220 -11.49 -10.01 -3.80
N ALA A 221 -12.32 -9.11 -4.31
CA ALA A 221 -13.46 -9.46 -5.15
C ALA A 221 -13.00 -10.01 -6.52
N LEU A 222 -12.10 -9.32 -7.20
CA LEU A 222 -11.57 -9.73 -8.50
C LEU A 222 -10.76 -11.02 -8.40
N GLY A 223 -9.96 -11.17 -7.35
CA GLY A 223 -9.16 -12.37 -7.10
C GLY A 223 -9.97 -13.62 -6.77
N SER A 224 -11.22 -13.48 -6.32
CA SER A 224 -12.11 -14.61 -6.07
C SER A 224 -12.85 -15.09 -7.34
N GLU A 225 -12.83 -14.32 -8.42
CA GLU A 225 -13.45 -14.65 -9.70
C GLU A 225 -12.47 -15.23 -10.72
N ALA A 226 -11.16 -15.11 -10.47
CA ALA A 226 -10.08 -15.61 -11.32
C ALA A 226 -9.72 -17.06 -10.96
#